data_7e1475314e882f96b3e6fb7e9fe1f779
#
_entry.id   7e1475314e882f96b3e6fb7e9fe1f779
#
_cell.length_a   1.000
_cell.length_b   1.000
_cell.length_c   1.000
_cell.angle_alpha   90.00
_cell.angle_beta   90.00
_cell.angle_gamma   90.00
#
_symmetry.space_group_name_H-M   'P 1'
#
loop_
_entity.id
_entity.type
_entity.pdbx_description
1 polymer ?
#
loop_
_entity_poly.entity_id
_entity_poly.type
_entity_poly.pdbx_seq_one_letter_code
_entity_poly.pdbx_strand_id
1 'polypeptide(L)'
;GTARRTYSPVGNLRLRGWASEPLLTASGYAGVITYMVDERNGQVWELSTVLPGGEQQIIQAYRADTGLGPLGLPHRDAVRTGVLLTNATASTDGRLGRGSQVRASTRTPDTTVFPAHDWWFGEAVFRGVEDDGMHPIFVFDTNKGPLRCQASPTAERLGIPALRVLASAAGVTVQLRMRKRHAWEQGRTPWILIGLAHEDTWVFPGLDRPHTHWLGVPQDAKPVVVTRSHIEPETVLQRWRDAVARQGRRAVTGTNRKRIMADAAWLRANASGHRADLLEQLALAAAAGSHDFDGRFRPDPRGIPRRWL
;
A
#
# COMPACT_ATOMS: atom_id res chain seq x y z
N GLY A 1 2.66 -9.47 26.04
CA GLY A 1 1.79 -8.42 26.55
C GLY A 1 1.36 -7.51 25.44
N THR A 2 0.07 -7.43 25.20
CA THR A 2 -0.52 -6.48 24.23
C THR A 2 -0.34 -5.09 24.85
N ALA A 3 0.56 -4.26 24.30
CA ALA A 3 0.67 -2.87 24.70
C ALA A 3 -0.68 -2.19 24.40
N ARG A 4 -1.43 -1.85 25.44
CA ARG A 4 -2.64 -1.05 25.30
C ARG A 4 -2.24 0.33 24.80
N ARG A 5 -2.77 0.72 23.65
CA ARG A 5 -2.57 2.08 23.12
C ARG A 5 -3.19 3.09 24.08
N THR A 6 -2.44 4.13 24.36
CA THR A 6 -2.93 5.28 25.15
C THR A 6 -3.58 6.28 24.19
N TYR A 7 -4.77 6.73 24.53
CA TYR A 7 -5.51 7.75 23.80
C TYR A 7 -5.59 9.01 24.63
N SER A 8 -5.26 10.15 24.03
CA SER A 8 -5.30 11.47 24.66
C SER A 8 -6.38 12.33 23.99
N PRO A 9 -7.01 13.26 24.73
CA PRO A 9 -7.94 14.21 24.14
C PRO A 9 -7.29 15.07 23.06
N VAL A 10 -7.96 15.20 21.91
CA VAL A 10 -7.54 16.07 20.80
C VAL A 10 -8.58 17.15 20.47
N GLY A 11 -9.64 17.22 21.27
CA GLY A 11 -10.68 18.24 21.18
C GLY A 11 -11.70 17.97 20.07
N ASN A 12 -12.15 19.02 19.43
CA ASN A 12 -13.13 18.95 18.36
C ASN A 12 -12.42 18.90 17.01
N LEU A 13 -12.85 17.97 16.14
CA LEU A 13 -12.27 17.78 14.81
C LEU A 13 -13.32 17.97 13.73
N ARG A 14 -12.90 18.59 12.64
CA ARG A 14 -13.68 18.75 11.41
C ARG A 14 -13.03 17.88 10.33
N LEU A 15 -13.58 16.72 10.12
CA LEU A 15 -12.96 15.67 9.31
C LEU A 15 -13.69 15.48 7.99
N ARG A 16 -12.92 15.18 6.96
CA ARG A 16 -13.40 14.72 5.66
C ARG A 16 -12.84 13.34 5.37
N GLY A 17 -13.69 12.42 4.89
CA GLY A 17 -13.24 11.15 4.38
C GLY A 17 -12.25 11.32 3.23
N TRP A 18 -11.14 10.58 3.27
CA TRP A 18 -10.10 10.69 2.27
C TRP A 18 -9.91 9.42 1.47
N ALA A 19 -9.55 8.34 2.12
CA ALA A 19 -9.31 7.06 1.47
C ALA A 19 -9.55 5.91 2.44
N SER A 20 -9.76 4.72 1.91
CA SER A 20 -9.80 3.48 2.69
C SER A 20 -8.91 2.43 2.05
N GLU A 21 -8.22 1.64 2.86
CA GLU A 21 -7.45 0.50 2.37
C GLU A 21 -7.74 -0.77 3.19
N PRO A 22 -7.72 -1.95 2.54
CA PRO A 22 -7.85 -3.22 3.23
C PRO A 22 -6.55 -3.57 3.96
N LEU A 23 -6.67 -4.19 5.12
CA LEU A 23 -5.57 -4.68 5.91
C LEU A 23 -5.68 -6.19 6.12
N LEU A 24 -4.59 -6.91 5.87
CA LEU A 24 -4.43 -8.32 6.24
C LEU A 24 -3.02 -8.49 6.83
N THR A 25 -2.97 -8.92 8.08
CA THR A 25 -1.70 -9.17 8.78
C THR A 25 -1.28 -10.62 8.67
N ALA A 26 0.02 -10.90 8.79
CA ALA A 26 0.55 -12.26 8.83
C ALA A 26 0.04 -13.08 10.02
N SER A 27 -0.43 -12.42 11.09
CA SER A 27 -1.03 -13.04 12.27
C SER A 27 -2.52 -13.39 12.11
N GLY A 28 -3.09 -13.22 10.91
CA GLY A 28 -4.49 -13.58 10.62
C GLY A 28 -5.52 -12.54 11.04
N TYR A 29 -5.10 -11.33 11.41
CA TYR A 29 -6.02 -10.21 11.60
C TYR A 29 -6.28 -9.52 10.27
N ALA A 30 -7.55 -9.17 10.03
CA ALA A 30 -7.97 -8.52 8.80
C ALA A 30 -9.00 -7.43 9.08
N GLY A 31 -9.08 -6.44 8.20
CA GLY A 31 -10.01 -5.34 8.38
C GLY A 31 -9.78 -4.20 7.39
N VAL A 32 -10.10 -2.99 7.83
CA VAL A 32 -10.02 -1.77 7.05
C VAL A 32 -9.41 -0.64 7.86
N ILE A 33 -8.63 0.19 7.18
CA ILE A 33 -8.20 1.51 7.66
C ILE A 33 -8.87 2.55 6.77
N THR A 34 -9.54 3.52 7.40
CA THR A 34 -10.09 4.70 6.72
C THR A 34 -9.35 5.94 7.19
N TYR A 35 -8.84 6.68 6.26
CA TYR A 35 -8.13 7.92 6.48
C TYR A 35 -9.09 9.10 6.38
N MET A 36 -9.01 9.97 7.38
CA MET A 36 -9.80 11.20 7.49
C MET A 36 -8.88 12.39 7.53
N VAL A 37 -9.17 13.42 6.78
CA VAL A 37 -8.38 14.68 6.75
C VAL A 37 -9.06 15.72 7.63
N ASP A 38 -8.32 16.33 8.55
CA ASP A 38 -8.80 17.50 9.28
C ASP A 38 -8.82 18.71 8.33
N GLU A 39 -10.01 19.25 8.10
CA GLU A 39 -10.25 20.35 7.17
C GLU A 39 -9.63 21.69 7.61
N ARG A 40 -9.06 21.76 8.82
CA ARG A 40 -8.40 22.98 9.31
C ARG A 40 -6.92 23.04 8.97
N ASN A 41 -6.24 21.88 8.92
CA ASN A 41 -4.78 21.86 8.83
C ASN A 41 -4.22 20.74 7.95
N GLY A 42 -5.07 19.89 7.35
CA GLY A 42 -4.64 18.79 6.50
C GLY A 42 -4.06 17.59 7.25
N GLN A 43 -4.14 17.57 8.57
CA GLN A 43 -3.69 16.42 9.36
C GLN A 43 -4.55 15.20 9.02
N VAL A 44 -3.89 14.06 8.83
CA VAL A 44 -4.58 12.78 8.56
C VAL A 44 -4.75 12.01 9.85
N TRP A 45 -5.97 11.54 10.06
CA TRP A 45 -6.38 10.69 11.16
C TRP A 45 -6.84 9.33 10.64
N GLU A 46 -6.60 8.28 11.42
CA GLU A 46 -6.96 6.91 11.05
C GLU A 46 -8.16 6.41 11.86
N LEU A 47 -9.11 5.82 11.15
CA LEU A 47 -10.14 4.95 11.72
C LEU A 47 -9.83 3.52 11.31
N SER A 48 -9.76 2.59 12.23
CA SER A 48 -9.49 1.21 11.86
C SER A 48 -10.42 0.24 12.56
N THR A 49 -10.94 -0.71 11.80
CA THR A 49 -11.61 -1.90 12.33
C THR A 49 -10.85 -3.12 11.86
N VAL A 50 -10.22 -3.83 12.80
CA VAL A 50 -9.37 -4.99 12.53
C VAL A 50 -9.80 -6.12 13.47
N LEU A 51 -10.15 -7.26 12.88
CA LEU A 51 -10.73 -8.42 13.56
C LEU A 51 -9.92 -9.69 13.23
N PRO A 52 -9.89 -10.70 14.10
CA PRO A 52 -9.36 -12.00 13.74
C PRO A 52 -10.30 -12.68 12.74
N GLY A 53 -9.76 -13.51 11.81
CA GLY A 53 -10.60 -14.34 10.94
C GLY A 53 -10.33 -14.24 9.45
N GLY A 54 -9.24 -13.61 9.01
CA GLY A 54 -8.80 -13.64 7.61
C GLY A 54 -9.61 -12.71 6.68
N GLU A 55 -9.50 -12.92 5.37
CA GLU A 55 -9.95 -12.00 4.32
C GLU A 55 -11.44 -11.66 4.35
N GLN A 56 -12.30 -12.59 4.75
CA GLN A 56 -13.75 -12.36 4.83
C GLN A 56 -14.10 -11.22 5.79
N GLN A 57 -13.23 -10.94 6.77
CA GLN A 57 -13.44 -9.86 7.73
C GLN A 57 -13.27 -8.47 7.10
N ILE A 58 -12.55 -8.36 6.00
CA ILE A 58 -12.26 -7.06 5.35
C ILE A 58 -13.54 -6.39 4.88
N ILE A 59 -14.36 -7.11 4.12
CA ILE A 59 -15.62 -6.54 3.60
C ILE A 59 -16.64 -6.33 4.74
N GLN A 60 -16.64 -7.20 5.74
CA GLN A 60 -17.48 -7.00 6.92
C GLN A 60 -17.04 -5.74 7.69
N ALA A 61 -15.74 -5.56 7.91
CA ALA A 61 -15.20 -4.38 8.56
C ALA A 61 -15.50 -3.09 7.76
N TYR A 62 -15.44 -3.14 6.42
CA TYR A 62 -15.72 -1.99 5.58
C TYR A 62 -17.18 -1.54 5.65
N ARG A 63 -18.09 -2.50 5.89
CA ARG A 63 -19.53 -2.25 6.08
C ARG A 63 -19.92 -2.02 7.53
N ALA A 64 -19.02 -2.32 8.46
CA ALA A 64 -19.29 -2.13 9.87
C ALA A 64 -19.13 -0.67 10.28
N ASP A 65 -19.81 -0.32 11.38
CA ASP A 65 -19.68 0.98 12.02
C ASP A 65 -18.23 1.27 12.41
N THR A 66 -17.80 2.48 12.13
CA THR A 66 -16.48 3.00 12.52
C THR A 66 -16.29 3.10 14.05
N GLY A 67 -17.39 3.10 14.79
CA GLY A 67 -17.39 3.32 16.23
C GLY A 67 -17.16 4.77 16.65
N LEU A 68 -17.38 5.71 15.74
CA LEU A 68 -17.34 7.15 16.04
C LEU A 68 -18.63 7.60 16.71
N GLY A 69 -18.67 7.51 18.04
CA GLY A 69 -19.85 7.86 18.82
C GLY A 69 -21.08 7.02 18.42
N PRO A 70 -22.30 7.49 18.67
CA PRO A 70 -23.54 6.76 18.37
C PRO A 70 -24.02 6.92 16.92
N LEU A 71 -23.16 7.38 16.01
CA LEU A 71 -23.59 7.77 14.65
C LEU A 71 -23.95 6.57 13.76
N GLY A 72 -23.42 5.38 14.04
CA GLY A 72 -23.67 4.20 13.21
C GLY A 72 -23.10 4.34 11.78
N LEU A 73 -22.01 5.08 11.59
CA LEU A 73 -21.45 5.40 10.28
C LEU A 73 -20.48 4.30 9.83
N PRO A 74 -20.80 3.52 8.76
CA PRO A 74 -19.88 2.54 8.23
C PRO A 74 -18.62 3.16 7.61
N HIS A 75 -17.52 2.41 7.58
CA HIS A 75 -16.27 2.84 6.95
C HIS A 75 -16.47 3.26 5.47
N ARG A 76 -17.29 2.50 4.72
CA ARG A 76 -17.60 2.80 3.30
C ARG A 76 -18.26 4.16 3.10
N ASP A 77 -19.03 4.61 4.10
CA ASP A 77 -19.72 5.91 4.04
C ASP A 77 -18.86 7.01 4.66
N ALA A 78 -18.11 6.70 5.72
CA ALA A 78 -17.17 7.61 6.36
C ALA A 78 -16.12 8.14 5.38
N VAL A 79 -15.61 7.28 4.47
CA VAL A 79 -14.61 7.69 3.48
C VAL A 79 -15.14 8.68 2.44
N ARG A 80 -16.47 8.83 2.33
CA ARG A 80 -17.18 9.66 1.32
C ARG A 80 -17.88 10.87 1.90
N THR A 81 -17.82 11.06 3.22
CA THR A 81 -18.57 12.14 3.89
C THR A 81 -17.68 12.99 4.78
N GLY A 82 -18.21 14.13 5.21
CA GLY A 82 -17.64 14.94 6.27
C GLY A 82 -18.18 14.54 7.63
N VAL A 83 -17.36 14.62 8.68
CA VAL A 83 -17.73 14.29 10.05
C VAL A 83 -17.25 15.40 10.99
N LEU A 84 -18.14 15.86 11.85
CA LEU A 84 -17.78 16.70 12.99
C LEU A 84 -17.67 15.81 14.23
N LEU A 85 -16.52 15.82 14.88
CA LEU A 85 -16.30 15.12 16.14
C LEU A 85 -16.17 16.14 17.28
N THR A 86 -16.81 15.84 18.41
CA THR A 86 -16.57 16.55 19.67
C THR A 86 -16.06 15.57 20.72
N ASN A 87 -15.20 16.07 21.60
CA ASN A 87 -14.50 15.25 22.60
C ASN A 87 -13.68 14.10 21.97
N ALA A 88 -13.10 14.34 20.81
CA ALA A 88 -12.30 13.34 20.12
C ALA A 88 -11.06 12.99 20.95
N THR A 89 -10.68 11.72 20.88
CA THR A 89 -9.41 11.21 21.44
C THR A 89 -8.62 10.56 20.33
N ALA A 90 -7.28 10.61 20.44
CA ALA A 90 -6.41 9.94 19.47
C ALA A 90 -5.17 9.39 20.16
N SER A 91 -4.58 8.36 19.55
CA SER A 91 -3.27 7.86 19.92
C SER A 91 -2.16 8.70 19.29
N THR A 92 -0.94 8.54 19.77
CA THR A 92 0.23 9.29 19.26
C THR A 92 0.55 9.01 17.80
N ASP A 93 0.10 7.86 17.26
CA ASP A 93 0.24 7.45 15.86
C ASP A 93 -0.95 7.91 14.98
N GLY A 94 -1.79 8.84 15.47
CA GLY A 94 -2.87 9.45 14.67
C GLY A 94 -4.16 8.62 14.56
N ARG A 95 -4.31 7.56 15.36
CA ARG A 95 -5.51 6.73 15.35
C ARG A 95 -6.59 7.30 16.25
N LEU A 96 -7.78 7.50 15.71
CA LEU A 96 -8.93 8.00 16.48
C LEU A 96 -9.46 6.95 17.44
N GLY A 97 -9.76 7.40 18.66
CA GLY A 97 -10.33 6.57 19.72
C GLY A 97 -11.86 6.45 19.59
N ARG A 98 -12.39 5.35 20.12
CA ARG A 98 -13.82 5.04 20.19
C ARG A 98 -14.36 5.32 21.61
N GLY A 99 -13.99 6.47 22.17
CA GLY A 99 -14.39 6.81 23.55
C GLY A 99 -15.90 7.03 23.68
N SER A 100 -16.49 6.65 24.82
CA SER A 100 -17.92 6.81 25.12
C SER A 100 -18.38 8.27 25.14
N GLN A 101 -17.44 9.19 25.36
CA GLN A 101 -17.72 10.63 25.36
C GLN A 101 -17.63 11.28 23.97
N VAL A 102 -17.14 10.56 22.95
CA VAL A 102 -17.08 11.07 21.58
C VAL A 102 -18.49 11.23 21.03
N ARG A 103 -18.75 12.38 20.43
CA ARG A 103 -19.99 12.64 19.67
C ARG A 103 -19.61 12.92 18.23
N ALA A 104 -20.38 12.40 17.31
CA ALA A 104 -20.18 12.54 15.89
C ALA A 104 -21.45 12.96 15.19
N SER A 105 -21.33 13.78 14.17
CA SER A 105 -22.40 14.12 13.23
C SER A 105 -21.84 14.18 11.82
N THR A 106 -22.65 13.76 10.84
CA THR A 106 -22.28 13.89 9.43
C THR A 106 -22.52 15.31 8.93
N ARG A 107 -21.78 15.70 7.93
CA ARG A 107 -21.88 16.99 7.25
C ARG A 107 -21.38 16.88 5.81
N THR A 108 -21.70 17.89 5.00
CA THR A 108 -21.07 18.04 3.70
C THR A 108 -19.58 18.36 3.89
N PRO A 109 -18.66 17.63 3.26
CA PRO A 109 -17.23 17.88 3.40
C PRO A 109 -16.81 19.18 2.71
N ASP A 110 -15.84 19.88 3.30
CA ASP A 110 -15.08 20.93 2.63
C ASP A 110 -13.90 20.27 1.91
N THR A 111 -13.79 20.47 0.61
CA THR A 111 -12.79 19.80 -0.23
C THR A 111 -11.55 20.63 -0.52
N THR A 112 -11.44 21.81 0.07
CA THR A 112 -10.35 22.76 -0.22
C THR A 112 -9.03 22.43 0.48
N VAL A 113 -9.07 21.71 1.62
CA VAL A 113 -7.88 21.31 2.37
C VAL A 113 -7.47 19.89 2.02
N PHE A 114 -6.20 19.71 1.71
CA PHE A 114 -5.62 18.43 1.31
C PHE A 114 -4.66 17.90 2.37
N PRO A 115 -4.42 16.57 2.42
CA PRO A 115 -3.45 16.01 3.35
C PRO A 115 -2.06 16.59 3.10
N ALA A 116 -1.39 16.97 4.21
CA ALA A 116 0.00 17.37 4.18
C ALA A 116 0.89 16.14 4.16
N HIS A 117 2.08 16.25 3.56
CA HIS A 117 3.14 15.23 3.53
C HIS A 117 2.67 13.78 3.29
N ASP A 118 3.54 12.91 2.92
CA ASP A 118 3.33 11.46 2.76
C ASP A 118 2.10 11.01 1.93
N TRP A 119 1.43 11.97 1.27
CA TRP A 119 0.29 11.77 0.39
C TRP A 119 0.54 12.39 -0.99
N TRP A 120 0.12 11.67 -2.01
CA TRP A 120 0.03 12.20 -3.37
C TRP A 120 -1.43 12.14 -3.82
N PHE A 121 -1.90 13.20 -4.43
CA PHE A 121 -3.24 13.27 -5.02
C PHE A 121 -3.21 14.18 -6.25
N GLY A 122 -4.07 13.91 -7.19
CA GLY A 122 -4.20 14.69 -8.40
C GLY A 122 -4.67 13.86 -9.57
N GLU A 123 -4.79 14.55 -10.69
CA GLU A 123 -5.14 13.97 -11.96
C GLU A 123 -3.91 13.39 -12.66
N ALA A 124 -4.10 12.25 -13.30
CA ALA A 124 -3.06 11.57 -14.06
C ALA A 124 -3.67 10.74 -15.20
N VAL A 125 -2.92 10.57 -16.27
CA VAL A 125 -3.29 9.69 -17.39
C VAL A 125 -2.65 8.32 -17.18
N PHE A 126 -3.46 7.28 -17.15
CA PHE A 126 -2.93 5.93 -17.01
C PHE A 126 -2.22 5.48 -18.30
N ARG A 127 -0.97 5.03 -18.18
CA ARG A 127 -0.17 4.52 -19.30
C ARG A 127 -0.23 3.02 -19.46
N GLY A 128 -0.29 2.29 -18.37
CA GLY A 128 -0.24 0.83 -18.37
C GLY A 128 0.44 0.27 -17.13
N VAL A 129 0.76 -1.01 -17.20
CA VAL A 129 1.35 -1.79 -16.12
C VAL A 129 2.76 -2.23 -16.50
N GLU A 130 3.74 -1.97 -15.65
CA GLU A 130 5.03 -2.65 -15.70
C GLU A 130 4.88 -3.98 -14.95
N ASP A 131 4.92 -5.07 -15.69
CA ASP A 131 4.89 -6.43 -15.11
C ASP A 131 6.33 -6.91 -14.88
N ASP A 132 6.60 -7.31 -13.66
CA ASP A 132 7.89 -7.88 -13.28
C ASP A 132 7.78 -9.31 -12.76
N GLY A 133 6.62 -9.93 -12.96
CA GLY A 133 6.30 -11.29 -12.56
C GLY A 133 5.98 -11.46 -11.07
N MET A 134 5.95 -10.36 -10.26
CA MET A 134 5.61 -10.45 -8.84
C MET A 134 4.42 -9.55 -8.44
N HIS A 135 4.57 -8.26 -8.63
CA HIS A 135 3.55 -7.27 -8.27
C HIS A 135 3.47 -6.19 -9.34
N PRO A 136 2.33 -5.96 -9.96
CA PRO A 136 2.18 -4.97 -11.01
C PRO A 136 2.51 -3.56 -10.49
N ILE A 137 3.26 -2.81 -11.30
CA ILE A 137 3.51 -1.40 -11.08
C ILE A 137 2.63 -0.63 -12.05
N PHE A 138 1.71 0.16 -11.53
CA PHE A 138 0.87 1.04 -12.31
C PHE A 138 1.61 2.31 -12.66
N VAL A 139 1.65 2.64 -13.94
CA VAL A 139 2.38 3.81 -14.48
C VAL A 139 1.38 4.85 -14.96
N PHE A 140 1.59 6.06 -14.53
CA PHE A 140 0.75 7.21 -14.88
C PHE A 140 1.63 8.36 -15.39
N ASP A 141 1.10 9.16 -16.30
CA ASP A 141 1.67 10.46 -16.65
C ASP A 141 0.98 11.56 -15.86
N THR A 142 1.78 12.42 -15.28
CA THR A 142 1.34 13.63 -14.59
C THR A 142 2.02 14.85 -15.20
N ASN A 143 1.55 16.04 -14.84
CA ASN A 143 2.17 17.30 -15.23
C ASN A 143 3.61 17.47 -14.69
N LYS A 144 4.04 16.63 -13.72
CA LYS A 144 5.38 16.60 -13.14
C LYS A 144 6.24 15.44 -13.67
N GLY A 145 5.73 14.69 -14.65
CA GLY A 145 6.41 13.53 -15.22
C GLY A 145 5.77 12.19 -14.81
N PRO A 146 6.43 11.08 -15.15
CA PRO A 146 5.89 9.76 -14.90
C PRO A 146 5.83 9.44 -13.40
N LEU A 147 4.69 8.90 -12.98
CA LEU A 147 4.41 8.49 -11.62
C LEU A 147 4.22 6.97 -11.59
N ARG A 148 4.88 6.30 -10.66
CA ARG A 148 4.81 4.86 -10.47
C ARG A 148 4.28 4.52 -9.09
N CYS A 149 3.30 3.64 -9.01
CA CYS A 149 2.75 3.14 -7.75
C CYS A 149 2.42 1.65 -7.83
N GLN A 150 2.23 1.05 -6.67
CA GLN A 150 1.73 -0.31 -6.52
C GLN A 150 0.50 -0.27 -5.62
N ALA A 151 -0.42 -1.21 -5.77
CA ALA A 151 -1.43 -1.43 -4.75
C ALA A 151 -0.78 -2.06 -3.50
N SER A 152 -1.44 -1.97 -2.35
CA SER A 152 -1.01 -2.77 -1.19
C SER A 152 -1.17 -4.26 -1.49
N PRO A 153 -0.34 -5.16 -0.93
CA PRO A 153 -0.48 -6.60 -1.17
C PRO A 153 -1.89 -7.13 -0.89
N THR A 154 -2.55 -6.59 0.13
CA THR A 154 -3.94 -6.94 0.46
C THR A 154 -4.92 -6.44 -0.59
N ALA A 155 -4.78 -5.19 -1.04
CA ALA A 155 -5.64 -4.62 -2.08
C ALA A 155 -5.45 -5.34 -3.41
N GLU A 156 -4.21 -5.68 -3.77
CA GLU A 156 -3.89 -6.43 -4.98
C GLU A 156 -4.56 -7.81 -4.97
N ARG A 157 -4.49 -8.51 -3.85
CA ARG A 157 -5.12 -9.82 -3.68
C ARG A 157 -6.64 -9.77 -3.77
N LEU A 158 -7.28 -8.75 -3.19
CA LEU A 158 -8.72 -8.61 -3.10
C LEU A 158 -9.32 -7.73 -4.20
N GLY A 159 -8.55 -6.79 -4.70
CA GLY A 159 -9.00 -5.75 -5.61
C GLY A 159 -8.89 -6.12 -7.09
N ILE A 160 -8.78 -7.39 -7.40
CA ILE A 160 -8.60 -7.89 -8.77
C ILE A 160 -9.55 -7.24 -9.79
N PRO A 161 -10.87 -7.08 -9.56
CA PRO A 161 -11.73 -6.45 -10.55
C PRO A 161 -11.33 -5.01 -10.88
N ALA A 162 -11.15 -4.16 -9.86
CA ALA A 162 -10.81 -2.74 -10.06
C ALA A 162 -9.43 -2.57 -10.71
N LEU A 163 -8.44 -3.32 -10.25
CA LEU A 163 -7.08 -3.25 -10.77
C LEU A 163 -6.96 -3.84 -12.18
N ARG A 164 -7.76 -4.85 -12.52
CA ARG A 164 -7.84 -5.39 -13.89
C ARG A 164 -8.43 -4.38 -14.87
N VAL A 165 -9.54 -3.73 -14.49
CA VAL A 165 -10.15 -2.68 -15.32
C VAL A 165 -9.15 -1.55 -15.53
N LEU A 166 -8.46 -1.10 -14.48
CA LEU A 166 -7.41 -0.11 -14.58
C LEU A 166 -6.29 -0.57 -15.52
N ALA A 167 -5.80 -1.79 -15.38
CA ALA A 167 -4.70 -2.31 -16.20
C ALA A 167 -5.01 -2.28 -17.70
N SER A 168 -6.29 -2.30 -18.09
CA SER A 168 -6.75 -2.25 -19.48
C SER A 168 -7.14 -0.84 -19.95
N ALA A 169 -7.01 0.18 -19.08
CA ALA A 169 -7.53 1.54 -19.28
C ALA A 169 -6.46 2.55 -19.73
N ALA A 170 -5.46 2.13 -20.51
CA ALA A 170 -4.42 3.06 -20.96
C ALA A 170 -5.00 4.24 -21.73
N GLY A 171 -4.51 5.44 -21.46
CA GLY A 171 -5.00 6.70 -22.01
C GLY A 171 -6.16 7.33 -21.24
N VAL A 172 -6.74 6.63 -20.27
CA VAL A 172 -7.84 7.18 -19.44
C VAL A 172 -7.26 8.12 -18.38
N THR A 173 -7.89 9.27 -18.24
CA THR A 173 -7.59 10.22 -17.17
C THR A 173 -8.34 9.82 -15.90
N VAL A 174 -7.62 9.75 -14.80
CA VAL A 174 -8.17 9.39 -13.49
C VAL A 174 -7.65 10.34 -12.41
N GLN A 175 -8.42 10.52 -11.36
CA GLN A 175 -7.92 11.12 -10.14
C GLN A 175 -7.37 10.04 -9.22
N LEU A 176 -6.24 10.30 -8.58
CA LEU A 176 -5.54 9.34 -7.74
C LEU A 176 -5.41 9.84 -6.31
N ARG A 177 -5.46 8.92 -5.38
CA ARG A 177 -5.02 9.10 -3.99
C ARG A 177 -4.04 8.01 -3.64
N MET A 178 -2.84 8.42 -3.25
CA MET A 178 -1.78 7.52 -2.87
C MET A 178 -1.18 7.97 -1.55
N ARG A 179 -0.79 7.01 -0.74
CA ARG A 179 0.04 7.26 0.43
C ARG A 179 1.47 6.82 0.18
N LYS A 180 2.40 7.44 0.87
CA LYS A 180 3.78 6.98 0.89
C LYS A 180 3.87 5.60 1.52
N ARG A 181 4.72 4.78 0.96
CA ARG A 181 5.01 3.45 1.50
C ARG A 181 5.74 3.59 2.83
N HIS A 182 5.28 2.89 3.84
CA HIS A 182 5.99 2.83 5.12
C HIS A 182 7.30 2.03 4.98
N ALA A 183 8.30 2.37 5.79
CA ALA A 183 9.62 1.73 5.72
C ALA A 183 9.60 0.20 5.94
N TRP A 184 8.61 -0.30 6.65
CA TRP A 184 8.42 -1.73 6.91
C TRP A 184 7.65 -2.47 5.80
N GLU A 185 7.01 -1.75 4.88
CA GLU A 185 6.26 -2.35 3.77
C GLU A 185 7.20 -2.72 2.62
N GLN A 186 7.04 -3.93 2.12
CA GLN A 186 7.79 -4.38 0.95
C GLN A 186 7.20 -3.78 -0.33
N GLY A 187 8.05 -3.42 -1.27
CA GLY A 187 7.63 -2.91 -2.58
C GLY A 187 8.73 -2.16 -3.30
N ARG A 188 8.46 -1.78 -4.55
CA ARG A 188 9.43 -1.17 -5.47
C ARG A 188 9.18 0.30 -5.73
N THR A 189 8.00 0.78 -5.39
CA THR A 189 7.63 2.18 -5.58
C THR A 189 7.46 2.86 -4.23
N PRO A 190 7.73 4.16 -4.12
CA PRO A 190 7.49 4.89 -2.88
C PRO A 190 6.01 5.09 -2.58
N TRP A 191 5.14 4.87 -3.56
CA TRP A 191 3.72 5.15 -3.48
C TRP A 191 2.85 3.91 -3.49
N ILE A 192 1.85 3.89 -2.62
CA ILE A 192 0.77 2.90 -2.57
C ILE A 192 -0.51 3.54 -3.10
N LEU A 193 -1.07 2.96 -4.15
CA LEU A 193 -2.37 3.34 -4.69
C LEU A 193 -3.47 2.86 -3.74
N ILE A 194 -4.24 3.78 -3.19
CA ILE A 194 -5.34 3.47 -2.25
C ILE A 194 -6.69 4.00 -2.69
N GLY A 195 -6.73 4.86 -3.68
CA GLY A 195 -7.99 5.33 -4.27
C GLY A 195 -7.79 5.86 -5.67
N LEU A 196 -8.76 5.61 -6.52
CA LEU A 196 -8.82 6.20 -7.85
C LEU A 196 -10.26 6.57 -8.19
N ALA A 197 -10.42 7.64 -8.94
CA ALA A 197 -11.74 8.06 -9.41
C ALA A 197 -11.72 8.38 -10.89
N HIS A 198 -12.85 8.10 -11.51
CA HIS A 198 -13.19 8.53 -12.84
C HIS A 198 -14.61 9.13 -12.78
N GLU A 199 -14.80 10.30 -13.37
CA GLU A 199 -16.09 11.02 -13.33
C GLU A 199 -16.69 11.11 -11.90
N ASP A 200 -15.88 11.56 -10.93
CA ASP A 200 -16.24 11.73 -9.52
C ASP A 200 -16.59 10.43 -8.75
N THR A 201 -16.53 9.27 -9.41
CA THR A 201 -16.78 7.98 -8.76
C THR A 201 -15.50 7.42 -8.17
N TRP A 202 -15.33 7.56 -6.85
CA TRP A 202 -14.18 6.99 -6.12
C TRP A 202 -14.32 5.49 -5.89
N VAL A 203 -13.25 4.77 -6.21
CA VAL A 203 -13.08 3.33 -5.99
C VAL A 203 -11.84 3.10 -5.15
N PHE A 204 -11.97 2.31 -4.10
CA PHE A 204 -10.89 1.90 -3.20
C PHE A 204 -10.57 0.43 -3.47
N PRO A 205 -9.39 0.13 -4.07
CA PRO A 205 -9.01 -1.23 -4.44
C PRO A 205 -9.05 -2.21 -3.27
N GLY A 206 -9.68 -3.37 -3.48
CA GLY A 206 -9.89 -4.39 -2.44
C GLY A 206 -11.12 -4.18 -1.56
N LEU A 207 -11.79 -3.04 -1.65
CA LEU A 207 -12.97 -2.69 -0.87
C LEU A 207 -14.21 -2.49 -1.74
N ASP A 208 -14.07 -1.73 -2.83
CA ASP A 208 -15.15 -1.45 -3.75
C ASP A 208 -15.10 -2.39 -4.97
N ARG A 209 -16.27 -2.70 -5.50
CA ARG A 209 -16.43 -3.46 -6.74
C ARG A 209 -17.09 -2.56 -7.77
N PRO A 210 -16.29 -1.82 -8.57
CA PRO A 210 -16.87 -1.01 -9.63
C PRO A 210 -17.51 -1.90 -10.69
N HIS A 211 -18.49 -1.35 -11.41
CA HIS A 211 -19.01 -2.03 -12.60
C HIS A 211 -17.92 -2.11 -13.69
N THR A 212 -18.03 -3.07 -14.60
CA THR A 212 -16.97 -3.38 -15.58
C THR A 212 -16.64 -2.21 -16.53
N HIS A 213 -17.56 -1.30 -16.75
CA HIS A 213 -17.40 -0.16 -17.67
C HIS A 213 -17.13 1.18 -16.97
N TRP A 214 -16.80 1.19 -15.66
CA TRP A 214 -16.63 2.44 -14.90
C TRP A 214 -15.49 3.34 -15.42
N LEU A 215 -14.52 2.79 -16.15
CA LEU A 215 -13.45 3.54 -16.83
C LEU A 215 -13.70 3.69 -18.34
N GLY A 216 -14.90 3.38 -18.84
CA GLY A 216 -15.21 3.43 -20.26
C GLY A 216 -14.48 2.39 -21.12
N VAL A 217 -13.87 1.37 -20.51
CA VAL A 217 -13.07 0.36 -21.21
C VAL A 217 -13.92 -0.85 -21.56
N PRO A 218 -13.77 -1.44 -22.78
CA PRO A 218 -14.44 -2.69 -23.15
C PRO A 218 -14.11 -3.85 -22.20
N GLN A 219 -15.07 -4.73 -21.97
CA GLN A 219 -14.93 -5.82 -21.00
C GLN A 219 -13.84 -6.84 -21.39
N ASP A 220 -13.56 -6.97 -22.67
CA ASP A 220 -12.55 -7.86 -23.25
C ASP A 220 -11.19 -7.17 -23.48
N ALA A 221 -11.05 -5.91 -23.07
CA ALA A 221 -9.81 -5.18 -23.20
C ALA A 221 -8.69 -5.87 -22.39
N LYS A 222 -7.55 -6.03 -23.05
CA LYS A 222 -6.38 -6.66 -22.44
C LYS A 222 -5.56 -5.64 -21.66
N PRO A 223 -4.88 -6.07 -20.59
CA PRO A 223 -3.93 -5.22 -19.88
C PRO A 223 -2.88 -4.64 -20.83
N VAL A 224 -2.63 -3.35 -20.70
CA VAL A 224 -1.58 -2.66 -21.45
C VAL A 224 -0.30 -2.75 -20.66
N VAL A 225 0.62 -3.57 -21.16
CA VAL A 225 1.96 -3.72 -20.56
C VAL A 225 2.88 -2.67 -21.16
N VAL A 226 3.44 -1.83 -20.32
CA VAL A 226 4.47 -0.88 -20.71
C VAL A 226 5.85 -1.46 -20.41
N THR A 227 6.71 -1.41 -21.40
CA THR A 227 8.10 -1.82 -21.21
C THR A 227 8.78 -0.87 -20.23
N ARG A 228 9.46 -1.40 -19.25
CA ARG A 228 10.26 -0.60 -18.30
C ARG A 228 11.18 0.35 -19.08
N SER A 229 10.90 1.64 -19.03
CA SER A 229 11.88 2.63 -19.44
C SER A 229 13.04 2.60 -18.43
N HIS A 230 14.21 2.20 -18.87
CA HIS A 230 15.52 2.19 -18.20
C HIS A 230 15.48 2.24 -16.65
N ILE A 231 15.43 1.06 -16.03
CA ILE A 231 15.88 0.97 -14.65
C ILE A 231 17.41 0.98 -14.76
N GLU A 232 18.03 1.97 -14.16
CA GLU A 232 19.47 1.99 -14.00
C GLU A 232 19.89 0.71 -13.24
N PRO A 233 20.81 -0.08 -13.77
CA PRO A 233 21.29 -1.30 -13.12
C PRO A 233 21.77 -1.05 -11.68
N GLU A 234 22.32 0.13 -11.43
CA GLU A 234 22.76 0.56 -10.11
C GLU A 234 21.61 0.69 -9.12
N THR A 235 20.44 1.16 -9.56
CA THR A 235 19.24 1.24 -8.71
C THR A 235 18.78 -0.14 -8.23
N VAL A 236 18.93 -1.17 -9.07
CA VAL A 236 18.61 -2.57 -8.68
C VAL A 236 19.57 -3.05 -7.60
N LEU A 237 20.85 -2.82 -7.76
CA LEU A 237 21.88 -3.20 -6.79
C LEU A 237 21.71 -2.44 -5.47
N GLN A 238 21.53 -1.12 -5.54
CA GLN A 238 21.33 -0.28 -4.36
C GLN A 238 20.13 -0.73 -3.54
N ARG A 239 19.02 -1.06 -4.19
CA ARG A 239 17.83 -1.61 -3.52
C ARG A 239 18.12 -2.88 -2.71
N TRP A 240 18.90 -3.81 -3.28
CA TRP A 240 19.27 -5.03 -2.58
C TRP A 240 20.27 -4.76 -1.47
N ARG A 241 21.24 -3.84 -1.64
CA ARG A 241 22.13 -3.39 -0.58
C ARG A 241 21.34 -2.83 0.61
N ASP A 242 20.40 -1.93 0.35
CA ASP A 242 19.56 -1.34 1.37
C ASP A 242 18.66 -2.38 2.07
N ALA A 243 18.11 -3.34 1.32
CA ALA A 243 17.32 -4.42 1.88
C ALA A 243 18.17 -5.32 2.81
N VAL A 244 19.37 -5.70 2.38
CA VAL A 244 20.29 -6.50 3.19
C VAL A 244 20.77 -5.72 4.42
N ALA A 245 21.08 -4.44 4.29
CA ALA A 245 21.47 -3.59 5.41
C ALA A 245 20.38 -3.51 6.50
N ARG A 246 19.10 -3.44 6.10
CA ARG A 246 17.96 -3.36 7.03
C ARG A 246 17.51 -4.69 7.62
N GLN A 247 17.52 -5.75 6.83
CA GLN A 247 16.88 -7.03 7.16
C GLN A 247 17.86 -8.20 7.25
N GLY A 248 19.15 -7.94 6.96
CA GLY A 248 20.18 -8.97 6.90
C GLY A 248 19.81 -10.07 5.90
N ARG A 249 20.13 -11.30 6.26
CA ARG A 249 19.85 -12.50 5.45
C ARG A 249 18.38 -12.64 5.01
N ARG A 250 17.43 -12.21 5.83
CA ARG A 250 15.99 -12.33 5.53
C ARG A 250 15.59 -11.60 4.24
N ALA A 251 16.32 -10.56 3.88
CA ALA A 251 16.07 -9.80 2.66
C ALA A 251 16.18 -10.65 1.37
N VAL A 252 16.99 -11.72 1.40
CA VAL A 252 17.36 -12.49 0.19
C VAL A 252 17.02 -13.98 0.28
N THR A 253 16.28 -14.39 1.32
CA THR A 253 15.85 -15.77 1.54
C THR A 253 14.31 -15.90 1.48
N GLY A 254 13.79 -17.11 1.53
CA GLY A 254 12.35 -17.38 1.50
C GLY A 254 11.70 -16.88 0.21
N THR A 255 10.60 -16.16 0.33
CA THR A 255 9.84 -15.59 -0.79
C THR A 255 10.66 -14.60 -1.62
N ASN A 256 11.62 -13.91 -1.00
CA ASN A 256 12.48 -12.94 -1.68
C ASN A 256 13.49 -13.58 -2.62
N ARG A 257 13.78 -14.89 -2.47
CA ARG A 257 14.73 -15.59 -3.33
C ARG A 257 14.31 -15.56 -4.80
N LYS A 258 13.03 -15.78 -5.10
CA LYS A 258 12.52 -15.69 -6.49
C LYS A 258 12.74 -14.29 -7.07
N ARG A 259 12.55 -13.28 -6.26
CA ARG A 259 12.68 -11.87 -6.66
C ARG A 259 14.13 -11.48 -6.97
N ILE A 260 15.08 -11.84 -6.10
CA ILE A 260 16.50 -11.54 -6.35
C ILE A 260 17.01 -12.29 -7.59
N MET A 261 16.54 -13.51 -7.85
CA MET A 261 16.89 -14.26 -9.05
C MET A 261 16.29 -13.64 -10.31
N ALA A 262 15.06 -13.11 -10.26
CA ALA A 262 14.45 -12.39 -11.36
C ALA A 262 15.21 -11.08 -11.68
N ASP A 263 15.63 -10.35 -10.64
CA ASP A 263 16.45 -9.16 -10.80
C ASP A 263 17.86 -9.47 -11.36
N ALA A 264 18.44 -10.58 -10.96
CA ALA A 264 19.71 -11.06 -11.52
C ALA A 264 19.58 -11.43 -13.02
N ALA A 265 18.52 -12.14 -13.38
CA ALA A 265 18.21 -12.45 -14.77
C ALA A 265 18.02 -11.19 -15.61
N TRP A 266 17.29 -10.20 -15.06
CA TRP A 266 17.10 -8.92 -15.73
C TRP A 266 18.43 -8.16 -15.91
N LEU A 267 19.30 -8.11 -14.87
CA LEU A 267 20.63 -7.50 -14.98
C LEU A 267 21.49 -8.18 -16.04
N ARG A 268 21.42 -9.50 -16.15
CA ARG A 268 22.14 -10.27 -17.17
C ARG A 268 21.70 -9.91 -18.58
N ALA A 269 20.40 -9.72 -18.76
CA ALA A 269 19.83 -9.38 -20.06
C ALA A 269 20.04 -7.89 -20.46
N ASN A 270 20.09 -6.96 -19.49
CA ASN A 270 19.99 -5.53 -19.77
C ASN A 270 21.22 -4.70 -19.33
N ALA A 271 22.21 -5.29 -18.65
CA ALA A 271 23.32 -4.52 -18.12
C ALA A 271 24.66 -5.29 -18.19
N SER A 272 24.90 -6.18 -17.25
CA SER A 272 26.20 -6.85 -17.11
C SER A 272 26.04 -8.19 -16.39
N GLY A 273 26.63 -9.22 -16.95
CA GLY A 273 26.66 -10.55 -16.33
C GLY A 273 27.29 -10.53 -14.93
N HIS A 274 28.35 -9.73 -14.73
CA HIS A 274 29.01 -9.62 -13.43
C HIS A 274 28.07 -9.11 -12.32
N ARG A 275 27.22 -8.12 -12.60
CA ARG A 275 26.24 -7.61 -11.64
C ARG A 275 25.15 -8.65 -11.32
N ALA A 276 24.73 -9.40 -12.32
CA ALA A 276 23.79 -10.52 -12.14
C ALA A 276 24.41 -11.60 -11.24
N ASP A 277 25.64 -12.00 -11.53
CA ASP A 277 26.38 -13.02 -10.76
C ASP A 277 26.54 -12.63 -9.29
N LEU A 278 26.77 -11.34 -9.00
CA LEU A 278 26.81 -10.83 -7.63
C LEU A 278 25.49 -11.06 -6.88
N LEU A 279 24.33 -10.76 -7.50
CA LEU A 279 23.03 -11.00 -6.87
C LEU A 279 22.74 -12.48 -6.68
N GLU A 280 23.09 -13.31 -7.64
CA GLU A 280 22.92 -14.77 -7.53
C GLU A 280 23.78 -15.34 -6.40
N GLN A 281 25.07 -14.94 -6.35
CA GLN A 281 25.98 -15.35 -5.29
C GLN A 281 25.48 -14.90 -3.92
N LEU A 282 24.93 -13.70 -3.80
CA LEU A 282 24.31 -13.22 -2.55
C LEU A 282 23.13 -14.11 -2.14
N ALA A 283 22.24 -14.47 -3.08
CA ALA A 283 21.10 -15.33 -2.80
C ALA A 283 21.53 -16.76 -2.41
N LEU A 284 22.55 -17.29 -3.05
CA LEU A 284 23.13 -18.61 -2.74
C LEU A 284 23.83 -18.61 -1.38
N ALA A 285 24.66 -17.61 -1.12
CA ALA A 285 25.39 -17.47 0.14
C ALA A 285 24.43 -17.30 1.33
N ALA A 286 23.36 -16.56 1.16
CA ALA A 286 22.34 -16.39 2.20
C ALA A 286 21.52 -17.67 2.46
N ALA A 287 21.42 -18.56 1.48
CA ALA A 287 20.76 -19.86 1.64
C ALA A 287 21.70 -20.92 2.23
N ALA A 288 23.03 -20.72 2.14
CA ALA A 288 24.01 -21.65 2.68
C ALA A 288 24.03 -21.63 4.21
N GLY A 289 23.92 -22.79 4.82
CA GLY A 289 23.94 -23.00 6.26
C GLY A 289 23.21 -24.27 6.67
N SER A 290 23.20 -24.55 7.95
CA SER A 290 22.51 -25.72 8.53
C SER A 290 21.56 -25.26 9.63
N HIS A 291 20.60 -26.10 10.00
CA HIS A 291 19.80 -25.90 11.19
C HIS A 291 20.47 -26.68 12.35
N ASP A 292 20.57 -26.05 13.53
CA ASP A 292 20.98 -26.77 14.73
C ASP A 292 19.84 -27.66 15.25
N PHE A 293 20.10 -28.39 16.31
CA PHE A 293 19.11 -29.30 16.90
C PHE A 293 17.86 -28.58 17.46
N ASP A 294 17.95 -27.27 17.75
CA ASP A 294 16.83 -26.43 18.15
C ASP A 294 16.06 -25.85 16.97
N GLY A 295 16.40 -26.24 15.71
CA GLY A 295 15.79 -25.72 14.49
C GLY A 295 16.23 -24.30 14.13
N ARG A 296 17.22 -23.72 14.82
CA ARG A 296 17.76 -22.40 14.49
C ARG A 296 18.74 -22.51 13.32
N PHE A 297 18.55 -21.65 12.36
CA PHE A 297 19.45 -21.61 11.20
C PHE A 297 20.82 -21.02 11.60
N ARG A 298 21.88 -21.77 11.30
CA ARG A 298 23.28 -21.33 11.40
C ARG A 298 23.83 -21.07 10.00
N PRO A 299 24.08 -19.78 9.63
CA PRO A 299 24.68 -19.47 8.32
C PRO A 299 26.09 -20.05 8.25
N ASP A 300 26.49 -20.46 7.04
CA ASP A 300 27.89 -20.77 6.78
C ASP A 300 28.72 -19.50 6.98
N PRO A 301 29.71 -19.46 7.86
CA PRO A 301 30.54 -18.28 8.10
C PRO A 301 31.33 -17.82 6.87
N ARG A 302 31.47 -18.69 5.85
CA ARG A 302 32.09 -18.36 4.56
C ARG A 302 31.10 -17.81 3.52
N GLY A 303 29.78 -17.82 3.86
CA GLY A 303 28.71 -17.63 2.90
C GLY A 303 28.45 -16.21 2.39
N ILE A 304 28.80 -15.17 3.13
CA ILE A 304 28.56 -13.78 2.67
C ILE A 304 29.91 -13.09 2.48
N PRO A 305 30.31 -12.81 1.24
CA PRO A 305 31.55 -12.10 0.97
C PRO A 305 31.55 -10.73 1.68
N ARG A 306 32.62 -10.40 2.42
CA ARG A 306 32.83 -9.09 3.07
C ARG A 306 32.69 -7.89 2.12
N ARG A 307 32.68 -8.13 0.81
CA ARG A 307 32.46 -7.12 -0.23
C ARG A 307 31.04 -6.56 -0.29
N TRP A 308 30.09 -7.14 0.47
CA TRP A 308 28.70 -6.71 0.54
C TRP A 308 28.35 -5.94 1.83
N LEU A 309 29.25 -5.90 2.77
CA LEU A 309 29.20 -5.08 3.98
C LEU A 309 30.04 -3.81 3.77
#